data_e437a2546f78a2a0a0166f87d4787ad8
#
_entry.id   e437a2546f78a2a0a0166f87d4787ad8
#
_cell.length_a   1.000
_cell.length_b   1.000
_cell.length_c   1.000
_cell.angle_alpha   90.00
_cell.angle_beta   90.00
_cell.angle_gamma   90.00
#
_symmetry.space_group_name_H-M   'P 1'
#
loop_
_entity.id
_entity.type
_entity.pdbx_description
1 polymer ?
#
loop_
_entity_poly.entity_id
_entity_poly.type
_entity_poly.pdbx_seq_one_letter_code
_entity_poly.pdbx_strand_id
1 'polypeptide(L)'
;LTKYITIPAPFIEEQYLRFNRYPIRRRFEAMADYMLDMLKIQYAFTVTTAGRNLLKKEIRLMFAGNNDIQVYKDFFKWTNNPGMFKMRKGHTLEYSDLAPLAYLHLALEGNGNQPCRVKHLLIDEMQDYSPIQYKVIQKLFPCRKTVLGDAGQSVNPYGSSTAETIQKSLTASEIMKLCKSYRSTFEITDFAQKIHPNAELEPVARHGEKPQILQFGSAVEELSGIMGLISTYRKSGYKSL
;
A
#
# COMPACT_ATOMS: atom_id res chain seq x y z
N LEU A 1 -55.21 4.45 5.95
CA LEU A 1 -54.25 5.26 6.72
C LEU A 1 -52.86 4.81 6.37
N THR A 2 -52.10 5.62 5.60
CA THR A 2 -50.70 5.35 5.28
C THR A 2 -49.86 5.61 6.55
N LYS A 3 -49.35 4.56 7.17
CA LYS A 3 -48.42 4.68 8.31
C LYS A 3 -47.03 5.07 7.78
N TYR A 4 -46.55 6.23 8.14
CA TYR A 4 -45.16 6.63 7.94
C TYR A 4 -44.34 6.21 9.16
N ILE A 5 -43.19 5.57 8.90
CA ILE A 5 -42.22 5.22 9.93
C ILE A 5 -40.96 6.08 9.62
N THR A 6 -40.61 6.94 10.59
CA THR A 6 -39.40 7.77 10.50
C THR A 6 -38.27 7.09 11.25
N ILE A 7 -37.14 6.91 10.58
CA ILE A 7 -35.90 6.37 11.19
C ILE A 7 -35.02 7.54 11.61
N PRO A 8 -34.70 7.69 12.90
CA PRO A 8 -33.89 8.80 13.38
C PRO A 8 -32.45 8.74 12.83
N ALA A 9 -31.85 9.89 12.48
CA ALA A 9 -30.48 9.99 11.99
C ALA A 9 -29.43 9.36 12.92
N PRO A 10 -29.49 9.53 14.26
CA PRO A 10 -28.55 8.88 15.17
C PRO A 10 -28.56 7.35 15.09
N PHE A 11 -29.74 6.76 14.85
CA PHE A 11 -29.84 5.32 14.63
C PHE A 11 -29.16 4.86 13.36
N ILE A 12 -29.28 5.64 12.27
CA ILE A 12 -28.61 5.35 10.99
C ILE A 12 -27.08 5.40 11.19
N GLU A 13 -26.58 6.41 11.90
CA GLU A 13 -25.15 6.55 12.21
C GLU A 13 -24.64 5.36 13.05
N GLU A 14 -25.36 4.97 14.07
CA GLU A 14 -24.99 3.81 14.89
C GLU A 14 -24.91 2.53 14.04
N GLN A 15 -25.91 2.29 13.19
CA GLN A 15 -25.90 1.11 12.32
C GLN A 15 -24.76 1.19 11.29
N TYR A 16 -24.45 2.36 10.75
CA TYR A 16 -23.31 2.53 9.85
C TYR A 16 -21.98 2.15 10.51
N LEU A 17 -21.79 2.54 11.77
CA LEU A 17 -20.60 2.16 12.55
C LEU A 17 -20.58 0.68 12.90
N ARG A 18 -21.74 0.07 13.20
CA ARG A 18 -21.87 -1.36 13.48
C ARG A 18 -21.38 -2.23 12.33
N PHE A 19 -21.62 -1.81 11.10
CA PHE A 19 -21.19 -2.53 9.89
C PHE A 19 -19.81 -2.12 9.38
N ASN A 20 -18.96 -1.53 10.22
CA ASN A 20 -17.62 -0.99 9.82
C ASN A 20 -16.67 -2.04 9.25
N ARG A 21 -16.91 -3.34 9.48
CA ARG A 21 -16.11 -4.45 8.90
C ARG A 21 -16.39 -4.68 7.43
N TYR A 22 -17.53 -4.20 6.92
CA TYR A 22 -17.85 -4.31 5.50
C TYR A 22 -17.22 -3.17 4.71
N PRO A 23 -16.92 -3.38 3.41
CA PRO A 23 -16.61 -2.30 2.48
C PRO A 23 -17.72 -1.26 2.46
N ILE A 24 -17.38 0.00 2.22
CA ILE A 24 -18.30 1.12 2.42
C ILE A 24 -19.63 0.93 1.66
N ARG A 25 -19.59 0.55 0.38
CA ARG A 25 -20.82 0.35 -0.40
C ARG A 25 -21.67 -0.82 0.11
N ARG A 26 -21.03 -1.89 0.58
CA ARG A 26 -21.75 -3.02 1.20
C ARG A 26 -22.34 -2.70 2.57
N ARG A 27 -21.78 -1.71 3.30
CA ARG A 27 -22.39 -1.27 4.58
C ARG A 27 -23.79 -0.75 4.37
N PHE A 28 -24.02 0.04 3.32
CA PHE A 28 -25.34 0.58 3.01
C PHE A 28 -26.37 -0.52 2.71
N GLU A 29 -25.97 -1.57 2.00
CA GLU A 29 -26.84 -2.72 1.74
C GLU A 29 -27.15 -3.49 3.01
N ALA A 30 -26.14 -3.79 3.81
CA ALA A 30 -26.31 -4.50 5.09
C ALA A 30 -27.18 -3.70 6.08
N MET A 31 -26.99 -2.37 6.12
CA MET A 31 -27.86 -1.47 6.90
C MET A 31 -29.31 -1.52 6.44
N ALA A 32 -29.55 -1.44 5.12
CA ALA A 32 -30.89 -1.47 4.56
C ALA A 32 -31.60 -2.79 4.93
N ASP A 33 -30.93 -3.92 4.77
CA ASP A 33 -31.47 -5.22 5.12
C ASP A 33 -31.76 -5.31 6.62
N TYR A 34 -30.85 -4.89 7.48
CA TYR A 34 -31.03 -4.87 8.93
C TYR A 34 -32.23 -3.99 9.35
N MET A 35 -32.33 -2.77 8.78
CA MET A 35 -33.43 -1.86 9.08
C MET A 35 -34.80 -2.46 8.68
N LEU A 36 -34.87 -3.11 7.52
CA LEU A 36 -36.08 -3.77 7.06
C LEU A 36 -36.46 -4.94 7.94
N ASP A 37 -35.52 -5.74 8.40
CA ASP A 37 -35.77 -6.86 9.30
C ASP A 37 -36.24 -6.35 10.68
N MET A 38 -35.66 -5.25 11.17
CA MET A 38 -36.08 -4.62 12.40
C MET A 38 -37.50 -4.07 12.32
N LEU A 39 -37.87 -3.40 11.22
CA LEU A 39 -39.25 -2.92 10.99
C LEU A 39 -40.25 -4.06 10.93
N LYS A 40 -39.87 -5.20 10.36
CA LYS A 40 -40.70 -6.40 10.34
C LYS A 40 -40.96 -6.92 11.75
N ILE A 41 -39.96 -6.96 12.61
CA ILE A 41 -40.06 -7.50 13.98
C ILE A 41 -40.82 -6.54 14.89
N GLN A 42 -40.50 -5.24 14.87
CA GLN A 42 -41.08 -4.27 15.81
C GLN A 42 -42.48 -3.78 15.43
N TYR A 43 -42.78 -3.69 14.14
CA TYR A 43 -44.01 -3.06 13.66
C TYR A 43 -44.89 -4.00 12.81
N ALA A 44 -44.51 -5.29 12.69
CA ALA A 44 -45.11 -6.24 11.75
C ALA A 44 -45.22 -5.71 10.31
N PHE A 45 -44.28 -4.82 9.92
CA PHE A 45 -44.28 -4.14 8.65
C PHE A 45 -43.51 -4.99 7.63
N THR A 46 -44.20 -5.50 6.63
CA THR A 46 -43.58 -6.27 5.53
C THR A 46 -43.42 -5.41 4.30
N VAL A 47 -42.20 -5.38 3.79
CA VAL A 47 -41.86 -4.65 2.57
C VAL A 47 -41.80 -5.64 1.40
N THR A 48 -42.39 -5.28 0.27
CA THR A 48 -42.29 -6.05 -0.96
C THR A 48 -40.85 -6.05 -1.48
N THR A 49 -40.51 -7.02 -2.33
CA THR A 49 -39.19 -7.07 -2.98
C THR A 49 -38.88 -5.77 -3.75
N ALA A 50 -39.87 -5.18 -4.41
CA ALA A 50 -39.73 -3.89 -5.10
C ALA A 50 -39.43 -2.76 -4.11
N GLY A 51 -40.12 -2.68 -2.97
CA GLY A 51 -39.84 -1.69 -1.92
C GLY A 51 -38.46 -1.86 -1.30
N ARG A 52 -37.97 -3.10 -1.08
CA ARG A 52 -36.60 -3.39 -0.62
C ARG A 52 -35.58 -2.89 -1.60
N ASN A 53 -35.74 -3.14 -2.90
CA ASN A 53 -34.85 -2.69 -3.94
C ASN A 53 -34.85 -1.16 -4.07
N LEU A 54 -35.99 -0.53 -3.93
CA LEU A 54 -36.10 0.94 -3.94
C LEU A 54 -35.34 1.55 -2.77
N LEU A 55 -35.54 1.05 -1.54
CA LEU A 55 -34.81 1.53 -0.37
C LEU A 55 -33.28 1.39 -0.55
N LYS A 56 -32.82 0.23 -1.01
CA LYS A 56 -31.39 0.01 -1.30
C LYS A 56 -30.85 1.01 -2.34
N LYS A 57 -31.63 1.30 -3.36
CA LYS A 57 -31.29 2.31 -4.37
C LYS A 57 -31.16 3.71 -3.78
N GLU A 58 -32.15 4.14 -2.99
CA GLU A 58 -32.14 5.46 -2.34
C GLU A 58 -30.98 5.61 -1.37
N ILE A 59 -30.70 4.58 -0.55
CA ILE A 59 -29.54 4.58 0.36
C ILE A 59 -28.21 4.66 -0.41
N ARG A 60 -28.08 3.97 -1.55
CA ARG A 60 -26.88 4.08 -2.40
C ARG A 60 -26.73 5.48 -3.00
N LEU A 61 -27.80 6.15 -3.34
CA LEU A 61 -27.78 7.53 -3.86
C LEU A 61 -27.34 8.56 -2.81
N MET A 62 -27.45 8.25 -1.52
CA MET A 62 -26.90 9.09 -0.44
C MET A 62 -25.37 9.10 -0.45
N PHE A 63 -24.74 8.12 -1.08
CA PHE A 63 -23.27 8.10 -1.24
C PHE A 63 -22.88 8.94 -2.46
N ALA A 64 -22.14 10.02 -2.23
CA ALA A 64 -21.84 11.08 -3.20
C ALA A 64 -20.93 10.68 -4.37
N GLY A 65 -20.59 9.42 -4.57
CA GLY A 65 -19.67 9.02 -5.63
C GLY A 65 -20.13 7.80 -6.42
N ASN A 66 -20.41 7.98 -7.71
CA ASN A 66 -20.83 6.89 -8.60
C ASN A 66 -19.67 5.98 -9.06
N ASN A 67 -18.45 6.49 -9.10
CA ASN A 67 -17.26 5.71 -9.43
C ASN A 67 -16.04 6.19 -8.63
N ASP A 68 -15.03 5.35 -8.56
CA ASP A 68 -13.84 5.56 -7.74
C ASP A 68 -13.04 6.79 -8.16
N ILE A 69 -12.94 7.06 -9.47
CA ILE A 69 -12.24 8.24 -10.01
C ILE A 69 -12.94 9.52 -9.57
N GLN A 70 -14.29 9.54 -9.57
CA GLN A 70 -15.03 10.71 -9.13
C GLN A 70 -14.83 10.94 -7.62
N VAL A 71 -14.92 9.92 -6.79
CA VAL A 71 -14.63 10.00 -5.35
C VAL A 71 -13.21 10.50 -5.10
N TYR A 72 -12.24 10.02 -5.88
CA TYR A 72 -10.84 10.44 -5.77
C TYR A 72 -10.65 11.92 -6.16
N LYS A 73 -11.31 12.38 -7.21
CA LYS A 73 -11.34 13.82 -7.58
C LYS A 73 -11.96 14.68 -6.49
N ASP A 74 -13.06 14.23 -5.93
CA ASP A 74 -13.78 14.98 -4.90
C ASP A 74 -12.98 15.04 -3.59
N PHE A 75 -12.17 14.02 -3.28
CA PHE A 75 -11.20 14.07 -2.20
C PHE A 75 -10.20 15.23 -2.38
N PHE A 76 -9.63 15.43 -3.57
CA PHE A 76 -8.71 16.55 -3.80
C PHE A 76 -9.41 17.92 -3.78
N LYS A 77 -10.66 18.01 -4.17
CA LYS A 77 -11.45 19.24 -3.98
C LYS A 77 -11.68 19.51 -2.49
N TRP A 78 -12.06 18.48 -1.72
CA TRP A 78 -12.31 18.60 -0.29
C TRP A 78 -11.04 19.02 0.47
N THR A 79 -9.86 18.56 0.06
CA THR A 79 -8.57 18.94 0.66
C THR A 79 -8.05 20.29 0.13
N ASN A 80 -8.80 21.03 -0.66
CA ASN A 80 -8.42 22.28 -1.34
C ASN A 80 -7.19 22.14 -2.28
N ASN A 81 -6.97 20.97 -2.82
CA ASN A 81 -5.87 20.67 -3.75
C ASN A 81 -6.36 20.08 -5.08
N PRO A 82 -7.35 20.67 -5.77
CA PRO A 82 -7.98 20.06 -6.96
C PRO A 82 -7.01 19.85 -8.12
N GLY A 83 -5.89 20.56 -8.16
CA GLY A 83 -4.86 20.44 -9.19
C GLY A 83 -3.91 19.26 -9.03
N MET A 84 -3.95 18.55 -7.89
CA MET A 84 -3.07 17.41 -7.65
C MET A 84 -3.44 16.19 -8.48
N PHE A 85 -4.73 15.98 -8.78
CA PHE A 85 -5.14 14.89 -9.65
C PHE A 85 -5.29 15.37 -11.09
N LYS A 86 -4.48 14.85 -11.99
CA LYS A 86 -4.50 15.16 -13.43
C LYS A 86 -4.51 13.89 -14.25
N MET A 87 -5.57 13.70 -15.02
CA MET A 87 -5.57 12.63 -16.01
C MET A 87 -4.81 13.08 -17.27
N ARG A 88 -3.92 12.24 -17.76
CA ARG A 88 -3.22 12.46 -19.03
C ARG A 88 -4.15 12.23 -20.23
N LYS A 89 -3.69 12.60 -21.41
CA LYS A 89 -4.42 12.32 -22.67
C LYS A 89 -4.78 10.85 -22.78
N GLY A 90 -5.98 10.52 -23.25
CA GLY A 90 -6.46 9.15 -23.37
C GLY A 90 -6.92 8.50 -22.05
N HIS A 91 -7.32 9.30 -21.06
CA HIS A 91 -7.79 8.84 -19.75
C HIS A 91 -6.74 8.00 -18.98
N THR A 92 -5.47 8.24 -19.24
CA THR A 92 -4.36 7.53 -18.56
C THR A 92 -4.09 8.16 -17.20
N LEU A 93 -3.97 7.32 -16.18
CA LEU A 93 -3.61 7.71 -14.81
C LEU A 93 -2.09 7.88 -14.68
N GLU A 94 -1.66 8.72 -13.76
CA GLU A 94 -0.27 8.76 -13.34
C GLU A 94 0.06 7.57 -12.44
N TYR A 95 1.31 7.13 -12.46
CA TYR A 95 1.74 5.98 -11.64
C TYR A 95 1.51 6.24 -10.14
N SER A 96 1.69 7.47 -9.69
CA SER A 96 1.45 7.92 -8.31
C SER A 96 0.00 7.74 -7.84
N ASP A 97 -0.97 7.73 -8.77
CA ASP A 97 -2.39 7.60 -8.45
C ASP A 97 -2.85 6.14 -8.35
N LEU A 98 -2.06 5.19 -8.86
CA LEU A 98 -2.49 3.78 -8.94
C LEU A 98 -2.73 3.16 -7.56
N ALA A 99 -1.78 3.31 -6.63
CA ALA A 99 -1.92 2.73 -5.30
C ALA A 99 -3.02 3.42 -4.46
N PRO A 100 -3.15 4.76 -4.44
CA PRO A 100 -4.27 5.44 -3.81
C PRO A 100 -5.63 5.02 -4.36
N LEU A 101 -5.77 4.91 -5.68
CA LEU A 101 -7.02 4.46 -6.32
C LEU A 101 -7.33 3.00 -6.01
N ALA A 102 -6.33 2.11 -6.03
CA ALA A 102 -6.49 0.72 -5.61
C ALA A 102 -6.93 0.63 -4.15
N TYR A 103 -6.35 1.43 -3.25
CA TYR A 103 -6.77 1.50 -1.86
C TYR A 103 -8.21 1.98 -1.73
N LEU A 104 -8.58 3.04 -2.45
CA LEU A 104 -9.94 3.58 -2.48
C LEU A 104 -10.93 2.52 -2.97
N HIS A 105 -10.65 1.85 -4.08
CA HIS A 105 -11.47 0.77 -4.62
C HIS A 105 -11.69 -0.33 -3.58
N LEU A 106 -10.63 -0.80 -2.95
CA LEU A 106 -10.71 -1.81 -1.89
C LEU A 106 -11.45 -1.33 -0.64
N ALA A 107 -11.45 -0.04 -0.36
CA ALA A 107 -12.21 0.53 0.74
C ALA A 107 -13.72 0.62 0.41
N LEU A 108 -14.05 0.94 -0.83
CA LEU A 108 -15.42 1.10 -1.30
C LEU A 108 -16.10 -0.24 -1.59
N GLU A 109 -15.44 -1.12 -2.36
CA GLU A 109 -16.02 -2.36 -2.89
C GLU A 109 -15.54 -3.61 -2.14
N GLY A 110 -14.37 -3.52 -1.50
CA GLY A 110 -13.69 -4.69 -0.93
C GLY A 110 -12.93 -5.50 -1.96
N ASN A 111 -12.44 -6.66 -1.53
CA ASN A 111 -11.63 -7.58 -2.35
C ASN A 111 -12.51 -8.60 -3.12
N GLY A 112 -13.74 -8.26 -3.48
CA GLY A 112 -14.69 -9.25 -3.96
C GLY A 112 -14.95 -10.34 -2.91
N ASN A 113 -15.63 -11.41 -3.26
CA ASN A 113 -15.84 -12.57 -2.38
C ASN A 113 -14.77 -13.65 -2.59
N GLN A 114 -13.61 -13.31 -3.18
CA GLN A 114 -12.56 -14.29 -3.43
C GLN A 114 -11.80 -14.60 -2.12
N PRO A 115 -11.79 -15.86 -1.68
CA PRO A 115 -11.00 -16.24 -0.52
C PRO A 115 -9.51 -16.06 -0.83
N CYS A 116 -8.80 -15.40 0.07
CA CYS A 116 -7.34 -15.30 -0.03
C CYS A 116 -6.73 -16.70 0.17
N ARG A 117 -6.18 -17.27 -0.89
CA ARG A 117 -5.51 -18.58 -0.83
C ARG A 117 -4.08 -18.49 -0.28
N VAL A 118 -3.54 -17.28 -0.18
CA VAL A 118 -2.19 -17.03 0.32
C VAL A 118 -2.21 -17.17 1.84
N LYS A 119 -1.40 -18.06 2.38
CA LYS A 119 -1.27 -18.28 3.83
C LYS A 119 -0.20 -17.40 4.47
N HIS A 120 0.84 -17.06 3.72
CA HIS A 120 1.94 -16.23 4.13
C HIS A 120 2.47 -15.45 2.92
N LEU A 121 2.63 -14.15 3.07
CA LEU A 121 3.17 -13.25 2.06
C LEU A 121 4.58 -12.82 2.48
N LEU A 122 5.54 -13.01 1.61
CA LEU A 122 6.90 -12.48 1.75
C LEU A 122 7.03 -11.24 0.86
N ILE A 123 7.54 -10.16 1.43
CA ILE A 123 7.79 -8.90 0.73
C ILE A 123 9.27 -8.60 0.92
N ASP A 124 10.00 -8.52 -0.17
CA ASP A 124 11.41 -8.14 -0.18
C ASP A 124 11.56 -6.67 -0.60
N GLU A 125 12.74 -6.10 -0.38
CA GLU A 125 13.06 -4.70 -0.69
C GLU A 125 12.01 -3.73 -0.11
N MET A 126 11.80 -3.84 1.18
CA MET A 126 10.74 -3.08 1.90
C MET A 126 10.75 -1.58 1.62
N GLN A 127 11.92 -1.01 1.36
CA GLN A 127 12.15 0.42 1.17
C GLN A 127 11.58 0.95 -0.16
N ASP A 128 11.28 0.06 -1.12
CA ASP A 128 10.76 0.45 -2.44
C ASP A 128 9.25 0.72 -2.43
N TYR A 129 8.55 0.26 -1.39
CA TYR A 129 7.11 0.41 -1.26
C TYR A 129 6.73 1.66 -0.47
N SER A 130 5.75 2.40 -0.96
CA SER A 130 5.15 3.52 -0.23
C SER A 130 4.18 3.04 0.87
N PRO A 131 3.89 3.86 1.90
CA PRO A 131 2.94 3.52 2.95
C PRO A 131 1.56 3.12 2.43
N ILE A 132 1.08 3.77 1.36
CA ILE A 132 -0.22 3.45 0.77
C ILE A 132 -0.21 2.07 0.07
N GLN A 133 0.92 1.67 -0.55
CA GLN A 133 1.06 0.32 -1.11
C GLN A 133 0.99 -0.75 -0.04
N TYR A 134 1.58 -0.54 1.14
CA TYR A 134 1.41 -1.45 2.28
C TYR A 134 -0.04 -1.54 2.75
N LYS A 135 -0.80 -0.45 2.75
CA LYS A 135 -2.24 -0.46 3.05
C LYS A 135 -3.05 -1.25 2.02
N VAL A 136 -2.70 -1.16 0.74
CA VAL A 136 -3.29 -1.97 -0.34
C VAL A 136 -2.98 -3.45 -0.11
N ILE A 137 -1.70 -3.79 0.12
CA ILE A 137 -1.25 -5.16 0.40
C ILE A 137 -1.97 -5.74 1.62
N GLN A 138 -2.15 -4.95 2.68
CA GLN A 138 -2.86 -5.40 3.87
C GLN A 138 -4.31 -5.77 3.59
N LYS A 139 -4.99 -4.99 2.75
CA LYS A 139 -6.38 -5.26 2.35
C LYS A 139 -6.52 -6.47 1.41
N LEU A 140 -5.57 -6.63 0.47
CA LEU A 140 -5.58 -7.72 -0.49
C LEU A 140 -5.22 -9.06 0.13
N PHE A 141 -4.28 -9.06 1.07
CA PHE A 141 -3.72 -10.26 1.66
C PHE A 141 -3.91 -10.27 3.19
N PRO A 142 -5.08 -10.70 3.69
CA PRO A 142 -5.33 -10.81 5.14
C PRO A 142 -4.66 -12.05 5.75
N CYS A 143 -3.40 -12.30 5.40
CA CYS A 143 -2.58 -13.41 5.87
C CYS A 143 -1.38 -12.89 6.66
N ARG A 144 -0.60 -13.80 7.25
CA ARG A 144 0.69 -13.47 7.87
C ARG A 144 1.64 -12.91 6.82
N LYS A 145 2.46 -11.95 7.22
CA LYS A 145 3.43 -11.29 6.35
C LYS A 145 4.80 -11.27 7.00
N THR A 146 5.83 -11.46 6.17
CA THR A 146 7.21 -11.16 6.52
C THR A 146 7.69 -10.12 5.52
N VAL A 147 8.18 -9.00 6.04
CA VAL A 147 8.68 -7.88 5.24
C VAL A 147 10.18 -7.78 5.51
N LEU A 148 10.96 -7.84 4.45
CA LEU A 148 12.41 -7.83 4.47
C LEU A 148 12.92 -6.62 3.71
N GLY A 149 14.06 -6.08 4.09
CA GLY A 149 14.74 -5.01 3.35
C GLY A 149 15.73 -4.24 4.20
N ASP A 150 16.29 -3.22 3.60
CA ASP A 150 17.30 -2.36 4.21
C ASP A 150 16.90 -0.89 4.04
N ALA A 151 16.59 -0.24 5.16
CA ALA A 151 16.24 1.18 5.17
C ALA A 151 17.37 2.08 4.65
N GLY A 152 18.62 1.65 4.81
CA GLY A 152 19.80 2.37 4.31
C GLY A 152 19.98 2.34 2.78
N GLN A 153 19.27 1.45 2.09
CA GLN A 153 19.32 1.33 0.62
C GLN A 153 18.17 2.05 -0.09
N SER A 154 17.35 2.83 0.63
CA SER A 154 16.25 3.56 0.02
C SER A 154 16.76 4.67 -0.91
N VAL A 155 16.42 4.57 -2.19
CA VAL A 155 16.67 5.61 -3.21
C VAL A 155 15.39 6.33 -3.62
N ASN A 156 14.23 5.83 -3.20
CA ASN A 156 12.95 6.43 -3.51
C ASN A 156 12.54 7.41 -2.38
N PRO A 157 12.48 8.72 -2.64
CA PRO A 157 12.12 9.71 -1.63
C PRO A 157 10.68 9.55 -1.11
N TYR A 158 9.83 8.80 -1.82
CA TYR A 158 8.44 8.52 -1.46
C TYR A 158 8.24 7.11 -0.90
N GLY A 159 9.31 6.33 -0.79
CA GLY A 159 9.28 4.99 -0.20
C GLY A 159 9.07 5.00 1.30
N SER A 160 8.77 3.85 1.87
CA SER A 160 8.73 3.64 3.33
C SER A 160 10.16 3.44 3.82
N SER A 161 10.82 4.53 4.14
CA SER A 161 12.25 4.55 4.48
C SER A 161 12.59 3.89 5.82
N THR A 162 11.61 3.55 6.67
CA THR A 162 11.88 2.96 7.99
C THR A 162 10.92 1.82 8.33
N ALA A 163 11.40 0.86 9.11
CA ALA A 163 10.59 -0.25 9.61
C ALA A 163 9.42 0.24 10.47
N GLU A 164 9.57 1.33 11.20
CA GLU A 164 8.54 1.95 12.03
C GLU A 164 7.40 2.53 11.18
N THR A 165 7.70 3.11 10.03
CA THR A 165 6.69 3.60 9.09
C THR A 165 5.87 2.44 8.51
N ILE A 166 6.54 1.34 8.19
CA ILE A 166 5.88 0.11 7.72
C ILE A 166 5.03 -0.50 8.84
N GLN A 167 5.54 -0.54 10.07
CA GLN A 167 4.81 -1.04 11.23
C GLN A 167 3.50 -0.27 11.46
N LYS A 168 3.49 1.05 11.31
CA LYS A 168 2.27 1.87 11.37
C LYS A 168 1.27 1.53 10.25
N SER A 169 1.75 1.02 9.14
CA SER A 169 0.92 0.64 8.00
C SER A 169 0.38 -0.78 8.10
N LEU A 170 1.12 -1.69 8.77
CA LEU A 170 0.76 -3.09 8.99
C LEU A 170 0.37 -3.28 10.46
N THR A 171 -0.84 -3.73 10.72
CA THR A 171 -1.32 -3.98 12.09
C THR A 171 -0.65 -5.20 12.71
N ALA A 172 -0.43 -5.17 14.04
CA ALA A 172 0.11 -6.27 14.84
C ALA A 172 1.42 -6.84 14.28
N SER A 173 2.40 -5.98 14.03
CA SER A 173 3.71 -6.35 13.50
C SER A 173 4.82 -6.13 14.53
N GLU A 174 5.83 -7.00 14.49
CA GLU A 174 7.06 -6.89 15.27
C GLU A 174 8.22 -6.54 14.33
N ILE A 175 9.19 -5.77 14.86
CA ILE A 175 10.39 -5.38 14.13
C ILE A 175 11.55 -6.21 14.66
N MET A 176 12.27 -6.86 13.76
CA MET A 176 13.53 -7.52 14.04
C MET A 176 14.64 -6.87 13.23
N LYS A 177 15.69 -6.44 13.89
CA LYS A 177 16.87 -5.83 13.26
C LYS A 177 17.99 -6.87 13.15
N LEU A 178 18.58 -6.97 11.95
CA LEU A 178 19.77 -7.76 11.67
C LEU A 178 20.95 -6.82 11.51
N CYS A 179 21.80 -6.74 12.51
CA CYS A 179 22.87 -5.74 12.57
C CYS A 179 24.19 -6.22 11.94
N LYS A 180 24.32 -7.49 11.51
CA LYS A 180 25.55 -8.02 10.92
C LYS A 180 25.47 -8.13 9.40
N SER A 181 26.44 -7.53 8.71
CA SER A 181 26.56 -7.62 7.25
C SER A 181 27.34 -8.85 6.84
N TYR A 182 26.66 -9.94 6.50
CA TYR A 182 27.29 -11.17 6.03
C TYR A 182 27.65 -11.17 4.54
N ARG A 183 27.04 -10.31 3.74
CA ARG A 183 27.23 -10.24 2.28
C ARG A 183 28.53 -9.56 1.90
N SER A 184 28.87 -8.45 2.54
CA SER A 184 30.01 -7.60 2.20
C SER A 184 31.23 -7.93 3.07
N THR A 185 32.45 -7.63 2.55
CA THR A 185 33.67 -7.68 3.32
C THR A 185 33.74 -6.49 4.29
N PHE A 186 34.65 -6.60 5.28
CA PHE A 186 34.90 -5.51 6.22
C PHE A 186 35.19 -4.18 5.50
N GLU A 187 36.05 -4.22 4.48
CA GLU A 187 36.49 -3.02 3.73
C GLU A 187 35.35 -2.38 2.95
N ILE A 188 34.43 -3.18 2.38
CA ILE A 188 33.23 -2.67 1.69
C ILE A 188 32.28 -2.04 2.70
N THR A 189 32.04 -2.70 3.82
CA THR A 189 31.15 -2.18 4.87
C THR A 189 31.72 -0.90 5.48
N ASP A 190 33.03 -0.84 5.80
CA ASP A 190 33.71 0.37 6.30
C ASP A 190 33.61 1.53 5.31
N PHE A 191 33.78 1.23 4.02
CA PHE A 191 33.64 2.26 2.97
C PHE A 191 32.20 2.78 2.87
N ALA A 192 31.19 1.88 2.91
CA ALA A 192 29.79 2.25 2.88
C ALA A 192 29.38 3.11 4.08
N GLN A 193 29.91 2.81 5.26
CA GLN A 193 29.73 3.59 6.48
C GLN A 193 30.22 5.05 6.38
N LYS A 194 31.20 5.31 5.54
CA LYS A 194 31.68 6.69 5.28
C LYS A 194 30.71 7.49 4.41
N ILE A 195 29.93 6.82 3.60
CA ILE A 195 28.89 7.44 2.74
C ILE A 195 27.58 7.61 3.51
N HIS A 196 27.14 6.55 4.17
CA HIS A 196 25.90 6.54 4.96
C HIS A 196 26.13 5.85 6.31
N PRO A 197 26.46 6.62 7.35
CA PRO A 197 26.74 6.07 8.68
C PRO A 197 25.53 5.34 9.27
N ASN A 198 25.73 4.11 9.73
CA ASN A 198 24.76 3.33 10.49
C ASN A 198 25.47 2.69 11.69
N ALA A 199 25.28 3.27 12.88
CA ALA A 199 25.94 2.83 14.10
C ALA A 199 25.52 1.43 14.56
N GLU A 200 24.39 0.91 14.08
CA GLU A 200 23.90 -0.42 14.41
C GLU A 200 24.50 -1.52 13.52
N LEU A 201 25.14 -1.17 12.37
CA LEU A 201 25.66 -2.14 11.43
C LEU A 201 27.06 -2.60 11.82
N GLU A 202 27.22 -3.89 12.09
CA GLU A 202 28.50 -4.52 12.41
C GLU A 202 29.04 -5.26 11.18
N PRO A 203 30.29 -4.97 10.74
CA PRO A 203 30.93 -5.78 9.71
C PRO A 203 31.32 -7.14 10.26
N VAL A 204 31.30 -8.16 9.43
CA VAL A 204 31.87 -9.47 9.75
C VAL A 204 33.38 -9.45 9.52
N ALA A 205 34.12 -10.34 10.22
CA ALA A 205 35.58 -10.49 10.08
C ALA A 205 35.98 -11.22 8.79
N ARG A 206 35.35 -10.88 7.66
CA ARG A 206 35.70 -11.35 6.32
C ARG A 206 36.37 -10.20 5.57
N HIS A 207 37.66 -10.35 5.28
CA HIS A 207 38.46 -9.34 4.59
C HIS A 207 38.52 -9.57 3.07
N GLY A 208 38.67 -8.50 2.32
CA GLY A 208 38.80 -8.48 0.88
C GLY A 208 39.55 -7.24 0.39
N GLU A 209 39.51 -6.99 -0.88
CA GLU A 209 40.13 -5.80 -1.46
C GLU A 209 39.40 -4.52 -1.04
N LYS A 210 40.13 -3.44 -0.85
CA LYS A 210 39.56 -2.14 -0.54
C LYS A 210 38.81 -1.59 -1.77
N PRO A 211 37.61 -1.02 -1.58
CA PRO A 211 36.93 -0.30 -2.66
C PRO A 211 37.77 0.79 -3.23
N GLN A 212 37.75 0.94 -4.57
CA GLN A 212 38.51 1.95 -5.32
C GLN A 212 37.55 2.94 -5.96
N ILE A 213 37.91 4.22 -5.92
CA ILE A 213 37.20 5.27 -6.66
C ILE A 213 38.10 5.63 -7.85
N LEU A 214 37.62 5.39 -9.06
CA LEU A 214 38.27 5.75 -10.28
C LEU A 214 37.66 7.01 -10.87
N GLN A 215 38.47 8.01 -11.19
CA GLN A 215 38.02 9.25 -11.83
C GLN A 215 38.54 9.30 -13.24
N PHE A 216 37.68 9.70 -14.17
CA PHE A 216 37.99 9.85 -15.59
C PHE A 216 37.69 11.28 -16.04
N GLY A 217 38.46 11.80 -16.96
CA GLY A 217 38.32 13.15 -17.50
C GLY A 217 37.21 13.26 -18.56
N SER A 218 36.77 12.14 -19.12
CA SER A 218 35.72 12.08 -20.14
C SER A 218 34.99 10.73 -20.12
N ALA A 219 33.77 10.70 -20.69
CA ALA A 219 32.98 9.49 -20.86
C ALA A 219 33.68 8.42 -21.73
N VAL A 220 34.54 8.83 -22.66
CA VAL A 220 35.35 7.91 -23.51
C VAL A 220 36.41 7.21 -22.68
N GLU A 221 37.09 7.95 -21.82
CA GLU A 221 38.08 7.39 -20.90
C GLU A 221 37.43 6.45 -19.87
N GLU A 222 36.27 6.83 -19.33
CA GLU A 222 35.49 5.99 -18.43
C GLU A 222 35.11 4.66 -19.09
N LEU A 223 34.57 4.70 -20.31
CA LEU A 223 34.28 3.49 -21.08
C LEU A 223 35.49 2.62 -21.32
N SER A 224 36.63 3.22 -21.68
CA SER A 224 37.90 2.50 -21.86
C SER A 224 38.36 1.84 -20.55
N GLY A 225 38.23 2.56 -19.42
CA GLY A 225 38.53 2.02 -18.09
C GLY A 225 37.64 0.82 -17.73
N ILE A 226 36.34 0.91 -17.97
CA ILE A 226 35.38 -0.17 -17.75
C ILE A 226 35.76 -1.39 -18.61
N MET A 227 36.07 -1.20 -19.88
CA MET A 227 36.52 -2.29 -20.78
C MET A 227 37.76 -2.97 -20.28
N GLY A 228 38.72 -2.18 -19.74
CA GLY A 228 39.93 -2.71 -19.09
C GLY A 228 39.60 -3.59 -17.88
N LEU A 229 38.71 -3.14 -17.00
CA LEU A 229 38.25 -3.92 -15.85
C LEU A 229 37.57 -5.22 -16.28
N ILE A 230 36.67 -5.17 -17.28
CA ILE A 230 36.01 -6.36 -17.84
C ILE A 230 37.06 -7.35 -18.42
N SER A 231 38.08 -6.85 -19.11
CA SER A 231 39.15 -7.69 -19.65
C SER A 231 39.92 -8.40 -18.52
N THR A 232 40.24 -7.68 -17.47
CA THR A 232 40.90 -8.23 -16.28
C THR A 232 40.05 -9.30 -15.61
N TYR A 233 38.75 -9.00 -15.42
CA TYR A 233 37.79 -9.94 -14.87
C TYR A 233 37.72 -11.22 -15.70
N ARG A 234 37.62 -11.15 -17.02
CA ARG A 234 37.60 -12.33 -17.92
C ARG A 234 38.84 -13.23 -17.80
N LYS A 235 39.96 -12.68 -17.37
CA LYS A 235 41.21 -13.41 -17.12
C LYS A 235 41.28 -13.95 -15.68
N SER A 236 40.40 -13.51 -14.80
CA SER A 236 40.33 -13.98 -13.43
C SER A 236 39.62 -15.31 -13.33
N GLY A 237 39.74 -15.99 -12.20
CA GLY A 237 39.03 -17.24 -11.94
C GLY A 237 37.56 -17.04 -11.48
N TYR A 238 37.05 -15.82 -11.46
CA TYR A 238 35.66 -15.54 -11.01
C TYR A 238 34.63 -15.97 -12.06
N LYS A 239 33.48 -16.46 -11.62
CA LYS A 239 32.43 -17.00 -12.50
C LYS A 239 31.27 -16.00 -12.73
N SER A 240 31.18 -14.93 -11.97
CA SER A 240 30.15 -13.89 -12.09
C SER A 240 30.74 -12.52 -11.73
N LEU A 241 30.24 -11.49 -12.35
CA LEU A 241 30.48 -10.07 -12.05
C LEU A 241 29.48 -9.62 -10.98
#